data_3224388c1d6038234069fe668179edc3
#
_entry.id   3224388c1d6038234069fe668179edc3
#
_cell.length_a   1.000
_cell.length_b   1.000
_cell.length_c   1.000
_cell.angle_alpha   90.00
_cell.angle_beta   90.00
_cell.angle_gamma   90.00
#
_symmetry.space_group_name_H-M   'P 1'
#
loop_
_entity.id
_entity.type
_entity.pdbx_description
1 polymer ?
#
loop_
_entity_poly.entity_id
_entity_poly.type
_entity_poly.pdbx_seq_one_letter_code
_entity_poly.pdbx_strand_id
1 'polypeptide(L)'
;SCKATYLGNTLKVYGGIEGEVVDVEVIAKEIDLICNVTKVTIPDKDRIINKCSHFLECSGCQFQHIKYEKQLDLKKGFVKNVLKEFDKNIDKKISNVIPSDKKYNYRNHARFSVSKSKEFIGNSGFINRWTRKLVNISNCEIMNEKINFKREQASGNLNGMSQYSLRVSVK
;
A
#
# COMPACT_ATOMS: atom_id res chain seq x y z
N SER A 1 1.47 1.44 9.02
CA SER A 1 2.49 0.62 9.72
C SER A 1 2.17 0.56 11.19
N CYS A 2 2.47 -0.57 11.81
CA CYS A 2 2.51 -0.70 13.25
C CYS A 2 3.89 -0.30 13.76
N LYS A 3 4.00 0.09 15.04
CA LYS A 3 5.27 0.27 15.72
C LYS A 3 5.52 -0.93 16.64
N ALA A 4 6.73 -1.40 16.67
CA ALA A 4 7.20 -2.42 17.62
C ALA A 4 8.56 -2.03 18.16
N THR A 5 8.98 -2.67 19.26
CA THR A 5 10.32 -2.48 19.83
C THR A 5 11.03 -3.83 19.91
N TYR A 6 12.25 -3.91 19.43
CA TYR A 6 13.09 -5.10 19.52
C TYR A 6 14.54 -4.72 19.83
N LEU A 7 15.08 -5.26 20.89
CA LEU A 7 16.46 -4.98 21.38
C LEU A 7 16.77 -3.47 21.44
N GLY A 8 15.84 -2.67 21.98
CA GLY A 8 15.98 -1.22 22.14
C GLY A 8 15.78 -0.41 20.85
N ASN A 9 15.56 -1.04 19.70
CA ASN A 9 15.29 -0.36 18.44
C ASN A 9 13.79 -0.23 18.17
N THR A 10 13.37 0.90 17.63
CA THR A 10 12.01 1.09 17.14
C THR A 10 11.89 0.53 15.72
N LEU A 11 10.88 -0.30 15.52
CA LEU A 11 10.54 -0.93 14.24
C LEU A 11 9.27 -0.31 13.70
N LYS A 12 9.30 0.06 12.43
CA LYS A 12 8.11 0.42 11.62
C LYS A 12 7.71 -0.79 10.78
N VAL A 13 6.72 -1.54 11.24
CA VAL A 13 6.31 -2.82 10.62
C VAL A 13 5.18 -2.59 9.63
N TYR A 14 5.42 -2.89 8.36
CA TYR A 14 4.42 -2.89 7.30
C TYR A 14 3.84 -4.29 7.12
N GLY A 15 2.52 -4.36 6.91
CA GLY A 15 1.81 -5.64 6.78
C GLY A 15 1.42 -6.30 8.10
N GLY A 16 1.75 -5.70 9.25
CA GLY A 16 1.30 -6.16 10.57
C GLY A 16 0.02 -5.46 11.03
N ILE A 17 -0.67 -6.09 11.95
CA ILE A 17 -1.77 -5.55 12.75
C ILE A 17 -1.34 -5.59 14.21
N GLU A 18 -1.73 -4.59 14.98
CA GLU A 18 -1.41 -4.52 16.41
C GLU A 18 -1.98 -5.74 17.15
N GLY A 19 -1.15 -6.39 17.97
CA GLY A 19 -1.49 -7.61 18.71
C GLY A 19 -1.12 -8.91 18.01
N GLU A 20 -0.65 -8.88 16.76
CA GLU A 20 -0.17 -10.07 16.07
C GLU A 20 1.23 -10.50 16.51
N VAL A 21 1.50 -11.80 16.35
CA VAL A 21 2.87 -12.35 16.41
C VAL A 21 3.34 -12.61 14.99
N VAL A 22 4.42 -11.94 14.59
CA VAL A 22 4.89 -11.93 13.20
C VAL A 22 6.41 -12.06 13.12
N ASP A 23 6.89 -12.72 12.07
CA ASP A 23 8.28 -12.63 11.63
C ASP A 23 8.41 -11.45 10.67
N VAL A 24 9.50 -10.70 10.77
CA VAL A 24 9.73 -9.51 9.95
C VAL A 24 11.13 -9.52 9.34
N GLU A 25 11.24 -8.93 8.16
CA GLU A 25 12.50 -8.64 7.49
C GLU A 25 12.75 -7.12 7.49
N VAL A 26 13.96 -6.72 7.86
CA VAL A 26 14.40 -5.32 7.76
C VAL A 26 14.71 -5.00 6.29
N ILE A 27 13.97 -4.07 5.72
CA ILE A 27 14.12 -3.68 4.30
C ILE A 27 14.83 -2.34 4.10
N ALA A 28 14.85 -1.49 5.14
CA ALA A 28 15.55 -0.22 5.12
C ALA A 28 15.80 0.28 6.55
N LYS A 29 16.75 1.20 6.69
CA LYS A 29 17.04 1.91 7.94
C LYS A 29 16.89 3.41 7.69
N GLU A 30 16.04 4.04 8.46
CA GLU A 30 15.89 5.49 8.62
C GLU A 30 16.18 5.86 10.09
N ILE A 31 15.39 6.73 10.71
CA ILE A 31 15.39 6.91 12.17
C ILE A 31 14.93 5.61 12.84
N ASP A 32 13.86 5.00 12.30
CA ASP A 32 13.35 3.69 12.70
C ASP A 32 13.82 2.62 11.70
N LEU A 33 13.88 1.35 12.13
CA LEU A 33 14.04 0.23 11.22
C LEU A 33 12.74 -0.03 10.46
N ILE A 34 12.81 -0.03 9.15
CA ILE A 34 11.67 -0.28 8.27
C ILE A 34 11.60 -1.78 7.97
N CYS A 35 10.51 -2.41 8.34
CA CYS A 35 10.34 -3.85 8.26
C CYS A 35 9.07 -4.22 7.47
N ASN A 36 9.14 -5.31 6.70
CA ASN A 36 7.98 -5.99 6.15
C ASN A 36 7.70 -7.28 6.93
N VAL A 37 6.44 -7.60 7.13
CA VAL A 37 6.02 -8.92 7.64
C VAL A 37 6.33 -9.98 6.60
N THR A 38 7.03 -11.03 6.99
CA THR A 38 7.32 -12.20 6.15
C THR A 38 6.42 -13.38 6.51
N LYS A 39 6.04 -13.52 7.78
CA LYS A 39 5.16 -14.58 8.26
C LYS A 39 4.30 -14.06 9.40
N VAL A 40 3.08 -14.57 9.47
CA VAL A 40 2.15 -14.32 10.60
C VAL A 40 1.95 -15.62 11.34
N THR A 41 2.32 -15.64 12.61
CA THR A 41 2.20 -16.84 13.47
C THR A 41 0.91 -16.82 14.25
N ILE A 42 0.54 -15.66 14.80
CA ILE A 42 -0.75 -15.47 15.50
C ILE A 42 -1.43 -14.27 14.82
N PRO A 43 -2.45 -14.51 13.99
CA PRO A 43 -3.14 -13.44 13.28
C PRO A 43 -4.16 -12.72 14.17
N ASP A 44 -4.38 -11.43 13.92
CA ASP A 44 -5.53 -10.70 14.43
C ASP A 44 -6.83 -11.17 13.74
N LYS A 45 -7.96 -11.10 14.43
CA LYS A 45 -9.30 -11.45 13.92
C LYS A 45 -9.72 -10.65 12.69
N ASP A 46 -9.15 -9.45 12.50
CA ASP A 46 -9.43 -8.56 11.38
C ASP A 46 -8.44 -8.71 10.22
N ARG A 47 -7.51 -9.66 10.31
CA ARG A 47 -6.64 -10.03 9.20
C ARG A 47 -7.42 -10.75 8.11
N ILE A 48 -7.14 -10.38 6.87
CA ILE A 48 -7.63 -11.08 5.67
C ILE A 48 -6.45 -11.36 4.73
N ILE A 49 -6.65 -12.31 3.82
CA ILE A 49 -5.74 -12.53 2.71
C ILE A 49 -5.86 -11.33 1.77
N ASN A 50 -4.74 -10.67 1.50
CA ASN A 50 -4.71 -9.56 0.56
C ASN A 50 -4.92 -10.07 -0.88
N LYS A 51 -5.70 -9.32 -1.66
CA LYS A 51 -6.02 -9.66 -3.05
C LYS A 51 -4.83 -9.42 -4.00
N CYS A 52 -4.00 -8.42 -3.71
CA CYS A 52 -2.88 -8.02 -4.57
C CYS A 52 -1.66 -8.90 -4.34
N SER A 53 -1.16 -9.56 -5.40
CA SER A 53 0.06 -10.37 -5.36
C SER A 53 1.34 -9.55 -5.09
N HIS A 54 1.31 -8.24 -5.37
CA HIS A 54 2.44 -7.31 -5.15
C HIS A 54 2.37 -6.59 -3.80
N PHE A 55 1.48 -7.03 -2.88
CA PHE A 55 1.35 -6.39 -1.58
C PHE A 55 2.65 -6.50 -0.78
N LEU A 56 3.07 -5.45 -0.12
CA LEU A 56 4.34 -5.20 0.57
C LEU A 56 5.54 -4.97 -0.36
N GLU A 57 5.67 -5.70 -1.46
CA GLU A 57 6.71 -5.41 -2.45
C GLU A 57 6.43 -4.06 -3.13
N CYS A 58 5.21 -3.84 -3.61
CA CYS A 58 4.74 -2.56 -4.10
C CYS A 58 4.26 -1.70 -2.92
N SER A 59 5.01 -0.73 -2.48
CA SER A 59 4.66 0.14 -1.34
C SER A 59 3.46 1.07 -1.55
N GLY A 60 2.64 0.83 -2.59
CA GLY A 60 1.47 1.65 -2.95
C GLY A 60 0.24 1.46 -2.06
N CYS A 61 0.09 0.28 -1.43
CA CYS A 61 -1.04 -0.06 -0.56
C CYS A 61 -0.54 -0.45 0.83
N GLN A 62 -1.29 -0.05 1.86
CA GLN A 62 -0.88 -0.24 3.26
C GLN A 62 -1.84 -1.10 4.07
N PHE A 63 -3.09 -1.30 3.63
CA PHE A 63 -4.16 -1.88 4.43
C PHE A 63 -4.88 -3.07 3.77
N GLN A 64 -4.39 -3.61 2.66
CA GLN A 64 -5.10 -4.69 1.96
C GLN A 64 -5.22 -6.00 2.75
N HIS A 65 -4.41 -6.19 3.78
CA HIS A 65 -4.43 -7.33 4.69
C HIS A 65 -5.41 -7.17 5.86
N ILE A 66 -6.20 -6.09 5.89
CA ILE A 66 -7.11 -5.73 6.99
C ILE A 66 -8.53 -5.65 6.45
N LYS A 67 -9.52 -6.19 7.19
CA LYS A 67 -10.94 -6.03 6.88
C LYS A 67 -11.30 -4.55 6.68
N TYR A 68 -12.15 -4.28 5.70
CA TYR A 68 -12.46 -2.89 5.30
C TYR A 68 -13.05 -2.06 6.45
N GLU A 69 -13.90 -2.63 7.24
CA GLU A 69 -14.51 -2.00 8.41
C GLU A 69 -13.43 -1.55 9.40
N LYS A 70 -12.46 -2.41 9.69
CA LYS A 70 -11.31 -2.08 10.54
C LYS A 70 -10.42 -0.99 9.92
N GLN A 71 -10.29 -0.96 8.58
CA GLN A 71 -9.59 0.15 7.91
C GLN A 71 -10.25 1.50 8.17
N LEU A 72 -11.60 1.56 8.18
CA LEU A 72 -12.34 2.78 8.48
C LEU A 72 -12.10 3.24 9.93
N ASP A 73 -12.12 2.30 10.88
CA ASP A 73 -11.83 2.58 12.29
C ASP A 73 -10.41 3.11 12.49
N LEU A 74 -9.42 2.48 11.85
CA LEU A 74 -8.02 2.94 11.90
C LEU A 74 -7.85 4.35 11.34
N LYS A 75 -8.52 4.67 10.23
CA LYS A 75 -8.50 6.02 9.64
C LYS A 75 -9.16 7.04 10.57
N LYS A 76 -10.30 6.70 11.18
CA LYS A 76 -10.97 7.54 12.18
C LYS A 76 -10.07 7.78 13.38
N GLY A 77 -9.46 6.72 13.92
CA GLY A 77 -8.53 6.79 15.04
C GLY A 77 -7.32 7.67 14.73
N PHE A 78 -6.75 7.58 13.53
CA PHE A 78 -5.65 8.44 13.11
C PHE A 78 -6.04 9.93 13.12
N VAL A 79 -7.19 10.29 12.52
CA VAL A 79 -7.68 11.68 12.50
C VAL A 79 -7.93 12.19 13.91
N LYS A 80 -8.57 11.38 14.76
CA LYS A 80 -8.79 11.70 16.17
C LYS A 80 -7.49 12.00 16.90
N ASN A 81 -6.49 11.13 16.77
CA ASN A 81 -5.22 11.28 17.46
C ASN A 81 -4.49 12.56 17.07
N VAL A 82 -4.51 12.92 15.78
CA VAL A 82 -3.92 14.20 15.31
C VAL A 82 -4.66 15.40 15.86
N LEU A 83 -6.00 15.36 15.89
CA LEU A 83 -6.81 16.50 16.32
C LEU A 83 -6.91 16.65 17.84
N LYS A 84 -6.60 15.61 18.63
CA LYS A 84 -6.59 15.70 20.11
C LYS A 84 -5.60 16.72 20.65
N GLU A 85 -4.55 17.03 19.92
CA GLU A 85 -3.59 18.08 20.31
C GLU A 85 -4.24 19.47 20.31
N PHE A 86 -5.27 19.67 19.48
CA PHE A 86 -5.98 20.95 19.33
C PHE A 86 -7.29 20.99 20.11
N ASP A 87 -7.97 19.86 20.28
CA ASP A 87 -9.26 19.77 20.99
C ASP A 87 -9.40 18.46 21.74
N LYS A 88 -9.36 18.52 23.07
CA LYS A 88 -9.52 17.36 23.96
C LYS A 88 -10.89 16.67 23.81
N ASN A 89 -11.91 17.39 23.33
CA ASN A 89 -13.27 16.89 23.14
C ASN A 89 -13.53 16.38 21.71
N ILE A 90 -12.51 16.24 20.88
CA ILE A 90 -12.62 15.87 19.46
C ILE A 90 -13.37 14.55 19.25
N ASP A 91 -13.28 13.62 20.20
CA ASP A 91 -13.96 12.33 20.15
C ASP A 91 -15.47 12.43 19.97
N LYS A 92 -16.08 13.50 20.52
CA LYS A 92 -17.52 13.77 20.42
C LYS A 92 -17.91 14.49 19.12
N LYS A 93 -16.95 15.07 18.41
CA LYS A 93 -17.16 15.90 17.22
C LYS A 93 -16.90 15.15 15.90
N ILE A 94 -16.18 14.04 15.94
CA ILE A 94 -15.87 13.25 14.74
C ILE A 94 -16.92 12.17 14.52
N SER A 95 -17.66 12.29 13.44
CA SER A 95 -18.62 11.30 12.97
C SER A 95 -17.93 10.03 12.44
N ASN A 96 -18.68 9.02 12.09
CA ASN A 96 -18.17 7.82 11.45
C ASN A 96 -17.62 8.15 10.05
N VAL A 97 -16.62 7.40 9.64
CA VAL A 97 -16.07 7.51 8.28
C VAL A 97 -17.10 7.00 7.29
N ILE A 98 -17.38 7.79 6.26
CA ILE A 98 -18.26 7.37 5.16
C ILE A 98 -17.51 6.33 4.34
N PRO A 99 -18.05 5.10 4.21
CA PRO A 99 -17.40 4.06 3.42
C PRO A 99 -17.46 4.39 1.92
N SER A 100 -16.51 3.87 1.15
CA SER A 100 -16.56 3.92 -0.30
C SER A 100 -17.41 2.76 -0.84
N ASP A 101 -18.23 3.01 -1.83
CA ASP A 101 -18.99 1.97 -2.54
C ASP A 101 -18.06 0.96 -3.24
N LYS A 102 -16.88 1.43 -3.68
CA LYS A 102 -15.86 0.60 -4.33
C LYS A 102 -14.65 0.43 -3.43
N LYS A 103 -14.39 -0.79 -3.00
CA LYS A 103 -13.18 -1.17 -2.24
C LYS A 103 -11.97 -1.38 -3.16
N TYR A 104 -12.22 -1.76 -4.43
CA TYR A 104 -11.25 -2.02 -5.50
C TYR A 104 -11.64 -1.28 -6.78
N ASN A 105 -10.77 -1.25 -7.77
CA ASN A 105 -10.99 -0.66 -9.11
C ASN A 105 -11.45 0.81 -9.10
N TYR A 106 -11.20 1.55 -8.02
CA TYR A 106 -11.65 2.93 -7.85
C TYR A 106 -10.69 3.98 -8.45
N ARG A 107 -9.42 3.63 -8.66
CA ARG A 107 -8.42 4.56 -9.23
C ARG A 107 -8.63 4.71 -10.73
N ASN A 108 -8.82 5.96 -11.16
CA ASN A 108 -9.00 6.33 -12.56
C ASN A 108 -7.74 6.90 -13.22
N HIS A 109 -6.64 7.01 -12.51
CA HIS A 109 -5.37 7.54 -13.01
C HIS A 109 -4.19 6.80 -12.37
N ALA A 110 -3.18 6.50 -13.18
CA ALA A 110 -1.92 5.93 -12.74
C ALA A 110 -0.74 6.48 -13.55
N ARG A 111 0.40 6.67 -12.88
CA ARG A 111 1.71 6.91 -13.49
C ARG A 111 2.59 5.70 -13.21
N PHE A 112 3.10 5.10 -14.27
CA PHE A 112 3.98 3.94 -14.21
C PHE A 112 5.41 4.36 -14.53
N SER A 113 6.37 3.77 -13.82
CA SER A 113 7.79 3.81 -14.19
C SER A 113 8.10 2.65 -15.12
N VAL A 114 9.02 2.85 -16.06
CA VAL A 114 9.45 1.84 -17.04
C VAL A 114 10.87 1.40 -16.69
N SER A 115 11.15 0.10 -16.84
CA SER A 115 12.49 -0.45 -16.65
C SER A 115 13.46 0.13 -17.68
N LYS A 116 14.64 0.50 -17.20
CA LYS A 116 15.77 0.90 -18.06
C LYS A 116 16.72 -0.26 -18.35
N SER A 117 16.55 -1.40 -17.68
CA SER A 117 17.38 -2.58 -17.88
C SER A 117 17.06 -3.26 -19.20
N LYS A 118 18.12 -3.63 -19.96
CA LYS A 118 17.96 -4.38 -21.21
C LYS A 118 17.26 -5.74 -21.01
N GLU A 119 17.44 -6.37 -19.85
CA GLU A 119 16.82 -7.66 -19.51
C GLU A 119 15.32 -7.56 -19.28
N PHE A 120 14.81 -6.35 -18.97
CA PHE A 120 13.43 -6.11 -18.61
C PHE A 120 12.78 -5.01 -19.47
N ILE A 121 13.18 -4.96 -20.75
CA ILE A 121 12.61 -3.98 -21.71
C ILE A 121 11.09 -4.14 -21.75
N GLY A 122 10.39 -3.03 -21.58
CA GLY A 122 8.92 -3.01 -21.60
C GLY A 122 8.24 -3.31 -20.27
N ASN A 123 8.98 -3.77 -19.23
CA ASN A 123 8.42 -3.91 -17.91
C ASN A 123 8.08 -2.55 -17.30
N SER A 124 6.90 -2.44 -16.73
CA SER A 124 6.44 -1.21 -16.10
C SER A 124 5.69 -1.48 -14.81
N GLY A 125 5.79 -0.53 -13.88
CA GLY A 125 5.15 -0.69 -12.58
C GLY A 125 5.41 0.48 -11.67
N PHE A 126 5.56 0.21 -10.38
CA PHE A 126 5.79 1.23 -9.36
C PHE A 126 7.16 1.08 -8.73
N ILE A 127 7.73 2.21 -8.33
CA ILE A 127 8.99 2.21 -7.57
C ILE A 127 8.65 1.93 -6.11
N ASN A 128 9.27 0.88 -5.54
CA ASN A 128 9.20 0.62 -4.12
C ASN A 128 9.79 1.83 -3.37
N ARG A 129 9.06 2.31 -2.38
CA ARG A 129 9.39 3.52 -1.64
C ARG A 129 10.74 3.44 -0.91
N TRP A 130 11.05 2.27 -0.37
CA TRP A 130 12.19 2.05 0.50
C TRP A 130 13.41 1.55 -0.26
N THR A 131 13.24 0.50 -1.07
CA THR A 131 14.34 -0.12 -1.82
C THR A 131 14.68 0.64 -3.10
N ARG A 132 13.80 1.55 -3.55
CA ARG A 132 13.90 2.30 -4.81
C ARG A 132 13.93 1.41 -6.07
N LYS A 133 13.66 0.13 -5.93
CA LYS A 133 13.57 -0.82 -7.04
C LYS A 133 12.22 -0.71 -7.75
N LEU A 134 12.22 -0.97 -9.06
CA LEU A 134 10.99 -1.12 -9.83
C LEU A 134 10.32 -2.44 -9.48
N VAL A 135 9.06 -2.37 -9.09
CA VAL A 135 8.18 -3.53 -8.94
C VAL A 135 7.35 -3.63 -10.21
N ASN A 136 7.59 -4.66 -11.01
CA ASN A 136 6.82 -4.91 -12.21
C ASN A 136 5.41 -5.36 -11.82
N ILE A 137 4.40 -4.60 -12.22
CA ILE A 137 3.01 -4.86 -11.85
C ILE A 137 2.31 -5.62 -12.97
N SER A 138 1.84 -6.82 -12.71
CA SER A 138 0.98 -7.56 -13.64
C SER A 138 -0.45 -7.01 -13.64
N ASN A 139 -1.02 -6.83 -12.46
CA ASN A 139 -2.35 -6.26 -12.24
C ASN A 139 -2.36 -5.40 -10.99
N CYS A 140 -3.12 -4.34 -10.96
CA CYS A 140 -3.30 -3.51 -9.77
C CYS A 140 -4.77 -3.50 -9.35
N GLU A 141 -5.07 -4.14 -8.24
CA GLU A 141 -6.42 -4.36 -7.73
C GLU A 141 -7.21 -3.08 -7.43
N ILE A 142 -6.54 -1.97 -7.18
CA ILE A 142 -7.21 -0.69 -6.89
C ILE A 142 -7.40 0.18 -8.14
N MET A 143 -6.79 -0.18 -9.27
CA MET A 143 -6.95 0.55 -10.52
C MET A 143 -8.17 0.10 -11.29
N ASN A 144 -8.76 1.03 -12.04
CA ASN A 144 -9.80 0.72 -13.01
C ASN A 144 -9.29 -0.35 -13.99
N GLU A 145 -10.12 -1.33 -14.30
CA GLU A 145 -9.77 -2.45 -15.16
C GLU A 145 -9.29 -2.00 -16.55
N LYS A 146 -9.84 -0.91 -17.07
CA LYS A 146 -9.40 -0.33 -18.35
C LYS A 146 -7.95 0.16 -18.29
N ILE A 147 -7.45 0.61 -17.11
CA ILE A 147 -6.05 0.99 -16.92
C ILE A 147 -5.16 -0.25 -16.94
N ASN A 148 -5.55 -1.32 -16.22
CA ASN A 148 -4.82 -2.59 -16.24
C ASN A 148 -4.70 -3.15 -17.66
N PHE A 149 -5.82 -3.20 -18.38
CA PHE A 149 -5.87 -3.68 -19.76
C PHE A 149 -4.99 -2.85 -20.71
N LYS A 150 -5.07 -1.52 -20.65
CA LYS A 150 -4.23 -0.64 -21.48
C LYS A 150 -2.76 -0.69 -21.13
N ARG A 151 -2.43 -0.87 -19.86
CA ARG A 151 -1.06 -1.08 -19.42
C ARG A 151 -0.46 -2.35 -20.02
N GLU A 152 -1.21 -3.45 -20.00
CA GLU A 152 -0.80 -4.72 -20.61
C GLU A 152 -0.52 -4.56 -22.10
N GLN A 153 -1.39 -3.89 -22.84
CA GLN A 153 -1.20 -3.59 -24.25
C GLN A 153 0.01 -2.69 -24.53
N ALA A 154 0.37 -1.80 -23.61
CA ALA A 154 1.49 -0.89 -23.78
C ALA A 154 2.85 -1.56 -23.55
N SER A 155 2.92 -2.67 -22.82
CA SER A 155 4.18 -3.27 -22.34
C SER A 155 5.17 -3.69 -23.43
N GLY A 156 4.79 -3.78 -24.70
CA GLY A 156 5.72 -4.02 -25.82
C GLY A 156 6.33 -2.77 -26.47
N ASN A 157 5.77 -1.59 -26.21
CA ASN A 157 6.06 -0.34 -26.96
C ASN A 157 6.66 0.78 -26.11
N LEU A 158 7.34 0.44 -25.00
CA LEU A 158 7.83 1.42 -24.02
C LEU A 158 9.31 1.78 -24.17
N ASN A 159 9.91 1.46 -25.32
CA ASN A 159 11.32 1.75 -25.60
C ASN A 159 11.60 3.27 -25.52
N GLY A 160 12.65 3.62 -24.79
CA GLY A 160 13.08 5.02 -24.60
C GLY A 160 12.25 5.80 -23.56
N MET A 161 11.16 5.24 -23.07
CA MET A 161 10.36 5.88 -22.02
C MET A 161 10.91 5.58 -20.64
N SER A 162 10.90 6.57 -19.75
CA SER A 162 11.18 6.37 -18.31
C SER A 162 9.91 6.25 -17.49
N GLN A 163 8.82 6.86 -17.95
CA GLN A 163 7.51 6.88 -17.30
C GLN A 163 6.41 7.13 -18.33
N TYR A 164 5.20 6.65 -18.01
CA TYR A 164 3.97 7.02 -18.74
C TYR A 164 2.78 7.07 -17.77
N SER A 165 1.71 7.71 -18.20
CA SER A 165 0.47 7.82 -17.42
C SER A 165 -0.72 7.32 -18.21
N LEU A 166 -1.63 6.64 -17.50
CA LEU A 166 -2.92 6.24 -18.03
C LEU A 166 -4.02 6.87 -17.18
N ARG A 167 -5.03 7.40 -17.85
CA ARG A 167 -6.22 7.96 -17.21
C ARG A 167 -7.48 7.45 -17.91
N VAL A 168 -8.49 7.12 -17.12
CA VAL A 168 -9.83 6.75 -17.60
C VAL A 168 -10.79 7.86 -17.20
N SER A 169 -11.56 8.36 -18.19
CA SER A 169 -12.69 9.23 -17.92
C SER A 169 -13.79 8.41 -17.27
N VAL A 170 -14.29 8.88 -16.15
CA VAL A 170 -15.51 8.36 -15.51
C VAL A 170 -16.61 9.32 -15.91
N LYS A 171 -17.51 8.82 -16.80
CA LYS A 171 -18.76 9.52 -17.12
C LYS A 171 -19.78 9.25 -16.04
#